data_a685a0d6cb4e5a684e70e20e10fea689
#
_entry.id   a685a0d6cb4e5a684e70e20e10fea689
#
_cell.length_a   1.000
_cell.length_b   1.000
_cell.length_c   1.000
_cell.angle_alpha   90.00
_cell.angle_beta   90.00
_cell.angle_gamma   90.00
#
_symmetry.space_group_name_H-M   'P 1'
#
loop_
_entity.id
_entity.type
_entity.pdbx_description
1 polymer ?
#
loop_
_entity_poly.entity_id
_entity_poly.type
_entity_poly.pdbx_seq_one_letter_code
_entity_poly.pdbx_strand_id
1 'polypeptide(L)'
;VQLRINRVIDSNPQTTQYRIDALSDLPLEPLEYCQRWVEMSSEERGYRKACIAALAEATGLSERTIGNWGQNFERRPNYVVHILRMADMLNQIRKIVLPPDYPQK
;
A
#
# COMPACT_ATOMS: atom_id res chain seq x y z
N VAL A 1 -0.34 21.18 19.22
CA VAL A 1 0.61 21.09 19.21
C VAL A 1 0.64 21.29 19.10
N GLN A 2 0.09 21.49 19.19
CA GLN A 2 0.75 21.58 19.19
C GLN A 2 0.86 21.34 18.91
N LEU A 3 0.15 21.54 18.49
CA LEU A 3 0.88 21.32 18.36
C LEU A 3 0.87 21.81 18.07
N ARG A 4 0.32 22.22 17.94
CA ARG A 4 0.88 22.56 17.76
C ARG A 4 1.47 22.63 17.56
N ILE A 5 1.34 22.90 17.38
CA ILE A 5 2.28 22.83 17.29
C ILE A 5 2.34 23.25 16.95
N ASN A 6 2.20 23.57 16.57
CA ASN A 6 2.82 23.77 16.22
C ASN A 6 2.91 24.03 15.67
N ARG A 7 2.96 24.25 14.89
CA ARG A 7 3.43 24.26 14.18
C ARG A 7 4.38 24.44 13.84
N VAL A 8 4.82 24.53 13.41
CA VAL A 8 5.83 24.58 12.98
C VAL A 8 6.58 24.41 12.67
N ILE A 9 7.15 24.47 12.26
CA ILE A 9 7.97 24.37 11.88
C ILE A 9 8.53 24.22 11.00
N ASP A 10 8.90 24.37 10.18
CA ASP A 10 9.02 24.07 9.31
C ASP A 10 9.74 23.41 9.04
N SER A 11 10.40 22.98 8.82
CA SER A 11 10.61 22.15 8.57
C SER A 11 10.25 21.57 8.88
N ASN A 12 10.76 20.76 8.59
CA ASN A 12 9.73 21.02 8.99
C ASN A 12 8.71 19.94 9.23
N PRO A 13 8.36 19.73 10.43
CA PRO A 13 7.42 18.68 10.84
C PRO A 13 6.08 18.81 10.18
N GLN A 14 5.71 20.01 9.88
CA GLN A 14 4.47 20.25 9.22
C GLN A 14 4.44 19.67 7.83
N THR A 15 5.55 19.73 7.14
CA THR A 15 5.63 19.16 5.81
C THR A 15 5.41 17.67 5.84
N THR A 16 5.98 16.98 6.84
CA THR A 16 5.81 15.54 6.97
C THR A 16 4.35 15.20 7.25
N GLN A 17 3.72 15.92 8.14
CA GLN A 17 2.33 15.66 8.47
C GLN A 17 1.44 15.88 7.26
N TYR A 18 1.68 16.94 6.53
CA TYR A 18 0.91 17.22 5.33
C TYR A 18 1.02 16.07 4.33
N ARG A 19 2.22 15.54 4.16
CA ARG A 19 2.41 14.44 3.23
C ARG A 19 1.66 13.20 3.64
N ILE A 20 1.65 12.89 4.91
CA ILE A 20 0.93 11.72 5.40
C ILE A 20 -0.56 11.87 5.15
N ASP A 21 -1.10 13.04 5.46
CA ASP A 21 -2.52 13.28 5.25
C ASP A 21 -2.88 13.18 3.78
N ALA A 22 -2.05 13.77 2.93
CA ALA A 22 -2.32 13.73 1.49
C ALA A 22 -2.29 12.31 0.96
N LEU A 23 -1.32 11.50 1.43
CA LEU A 23 -1.19 10.14 0.94
C LEU A 23 -2.38 9.29 1.34
N SER A 24 -2.96 9.53 2.51
CA SER A 24 -4.07 8.72 2.96
C SER A 24 -5.32 8.93 2.11
N ASP A 25 -5.38 10.05 1.39
CA ASP A 25 -6.53 10.36 0.55
C ASP A 25 -6.35 9.95 -0.89
N LEU A 26 -5.15 9.55 -1.28
CA LEU A 26 -4.88 9.20 -2.66
C LEU A 26 -5.17 7.72 -2.89
N PRO A 27 -5.89 7.40 -3.95
CA PRO A 27 -6.12 5.99 -4.25
C PRO A 27 -4.83 5.32 -4.72
N LEU A 28 -4.77 4.03 -4.56
CA LEU A 28 -3.64 3.24 -5.04
C LEU A 28 -4.19 2.06 -5.83
N GLU A 29 -3.91 2.05 -7.11
CA GLU A 29 -4.40 0.98 -7.97
C GLU A 29 -3.69 -0.33 -7.68
N PRO A 30 -4.37 -1.46 -7.94
CA PRO A 30 -3.75 -2.76 -7.68
C PRO A 30 -2.41 -2.96 -8.37
N LEU A 31 -2.27 -2.51 -9.62
CA LEU A 31 -1.01 -2.66 -10.31
C LEU A 31 0.11 -1.86 -9.63
N GLU A 32 -0.21 -0.68 -9.15
CA GLU A 32 0.77 0.13 -8.44
C GLU A 32 1.17 -0.52 -7.13
N TYR A 33 0.20 -1.09 -6.43
CA TYR A 33 0.52 -1.78 -5.19
C TYR A 33 1.47 -2.93 -5.46
N CYS A 34 1.22 -3.68 -6.51
CA CYS A 34 2.08 -4.80 -6.85
C CYS A 34 3.47 -4.33 -7.22
N GLN A 35 3.59 -3.26 -7.97
CA GLN A 35 4.89 -2.74 -8.34
C GLN A 35 5.73 -2.37 -7.14
N ARG A 36 5.08 -1.91 -6.09
CA ARG A 36 5.78 -1.50 -4.88
C ARG A 36 6.15 -2.66 -3.98
N TRP A 37 5.29 -3.66 -3.87
CA TRP A 37 5.44 -4.63 -2.80
C TRP A 37 5.69 -6.06 -3.25
N VAL A 38 5.49 -6.38 -4.52
CA VAL A 38 5.82 -7.69 -5.03
C VAL A 38 7.26 -7.65 -5.53
N GLU A 39 8.11 -8.48 -4.94
CA GLU A 39 9.54 -8.43 -5.24
C GLU A 39 9.88 -9.32 -6.42
N MET A 40 9.32 -8.97 -7.57
CA MET A 40 9.58 -9.69 -8.81
C MET A 40 9.49 -8.70 -9.95
N SER A 41 10.21 -8.98 -11.01
CA SER A 41 10.04 -8.20 -12.23
C SER A 41 8.69 -8.51 -12.86
N SER A 42 8.05 -7.49 -13.41
CA SER A 42 6.76 -7.69 -14.04
C SER A 42 6.82 -8.63 -15.25
N GLU A 43 8.03 -8.92 -15.72
CA GLU A 43 8.20 -9.82 -16.85
C GLU A 43 8.50 -11.24 -16.43
N GLU A 44 8.68 -11.48 -15.14
CA GLU A 44 8.98 -12.82 -14.68
C GLU A 44 7.73 -13.68 -14.68
N ARG A 45 7.96 -14.94 -14.96
CA ARG A 45 6.89 -15.91 -14.92
C ARG A 45 6.37 -15.98 -13.48
N GLY A 46 5.07 -15.97 -13.33
CA GLY A 46 4.46 -16.03 -12.01
C GLY A 46 4.24 -14.68 -11.36
N TYR A 47 4.61 -13.60 -12.04
CA TYR A 47 4.39 -12.28 -11.47
C TYR A 47 2.91 -12.04 -11.18
N ARG A 48 2.03 -12.38 -12.12
CA ARG A 48 0.61 -12.17 -11.91
C ARG A 48 0.09 -12.96 -10.72
N LYS A 49 0.57 -14.18 -10.58
CA LYS A 49 0.15 -15.00 -9.44
C LYS A 49 0.61 -14.38 -8.13
N ALA A 50 1.84 -13.85 -8.11
CA ALA A 50 2.35 -13.18 -6.93
C ALA A 50 1.55 -11.91 -6.61
N CYS A 51 1.15 -11.19 -7.64
CA CYS A 51 0.32 -10.01 -7.45
C CYS A 51 -1.03 -10.38 -6.83
N ILE A 52 -1.65 -11.41 -7.35
CA ILE A 52 -2.95 -11.83 -6.83
C ILE A 52 -2.83 -12.23 -5.36
N ALA A 53 -1.77 -12.95 -5.01
CA ALA A 53 -1.56 -13.35 -3.64
C ALA A 53 -1.36 -12.13 -2.73
N ALA A 54 -0.57 -11.16 -3.18
CA ALA A 54 -0.32 -9.96 -2.39
C ALA A 54 -1.60 -9.14 -2.22
N LEU A 55 -2.39 -9.04 -3.28
CA LEU A 55 -3.63 -8.29 -3.21
C LEU A 55 -4.64 -8.99 -2.31
N ALA A 56 -4.66 -10.32 -2.35
CA ALA A 56 -5.55 -11.08 -1.48
C ALA A 56 -5.19 -10.84 -0.02
N GLU A 57 -3.91 -10.84 0.28
CA GLU A 57 -3.48 -10.61 1.64
C GLU A 57 -3.82 -9.19 2.11
N ALA A 58 -3.65 -8.22 1.25
CA ALA A 58 -3.89 -6.82 1.62
C ALA A 58 -5.37 -6.53 1.80
N THR A 59 -6.22 -7.14 0.99
CA THR A 59 -7.65 -6.80 0.98
C THR A 59 -8.50 -7.76 1.80
N GLY A 60 -8.00 -8.96 2.06
CA GLY A 60 -8.80 -9.97 2.71
C GLY A 60 -9.74 -10.71 1.78
N LEU A 61 -9.66 -10.44 0.49
CA LEU A 61 -10.49 -11.11 -0.50
C LEU A 61 -9.79 -12.36 -1.01
N SER A 62 -10.57 -13.27 -1.59
CA SER A 62 -9.99 -14.49 -2.11
C SER A 62 -9.22 -14.22 -3.40
N GLU A 63 -8.25 -15.09 -3.68
CA GLU A 63 -7.48 -14.97 -4.91
C GLU A 63 -8.37 -15.12 -6.13
N ARG A 64 -9.37 -15.96 -6.02
CA ARG A 64 -10.31 -16.16 -7.12
C ARG A 64 -11.05 -14.86 -7.44
N THR A 65 -11.51 -14.18 -6.42
CA THR A 65 -12.19 -12.90 -6.61
C THR A 65 -11.29 -11.91 -7.32
N ILE A 66 -10.05 -11.81 -6.87
CA ILE A 66 -9.11 -10.88 -7.45
C ILE A 66 -8.77 -11.26 -8.88
N GLY A 67 -8.62 -12.55 -9.12
CA GLY A 67 -8.34 -13.01 -10.49
C GLY A 67 -9.42 -12.65 -11.48
N ASN A 68 -10.64 -12.44 -10.99
CA ASN A 68 -11.74 -12.06 -11.86
C ASN A 68 -11.80 -10.59 -12.19
N TRP A 69 -10.87 -9.79 -11.66
CA TRP A 69 -10.89 -8.34 -11.91
C TRP A 69 -10.31 -7.95 -13.26
N GLY A 70 -9.83 -8.92 -14.03
CA GLY A 70 -9.26 -8.61 -15.33
C GLY A 70 -7.76 -8.65 -15.32
N GLN A 71 -7.18 -8.59 -16.51
CA GLN A 71 -5.75 -8.74 -16.65
C GLN A 71 -4.97 -7.66 -15.91
N ASN A 72 -5.48 -6.45 -15.91
CA ASN A 72 -4.85 -5.34 -15.21
C ASN A 72 -5.65 -4.92 -13.98
N PHE A 73 -6.51 -5.81 -13.49
CA PHE A 73 -7.31 -5.57 -12.29
C PHE A 73 -8.21 -4.35 -12.46
N GLU A 74 -8.62 -4.10 -13.68
CA GLU A 74 -9.41 -2.91 -13.98
C GLU A 74 -10.85 -3.00 -13.47
N ARG A 75 -11.33 -4.22 -13.22
CA ARG A 75 -12.70 -4.40 -12.74
C ARG A 75 -12.79 -4.48 -11.22
N ARG A 76 -11.79 -3.97 -10.56
CA ARG A 76 -11.78 -3.97 -9.10
C ARG A 76 -12.91 -3.10 -8.55
N PRO A 77 -13.46 -3.44 -7.36
CA PRO A 77 -14.42 -2.54 -6.71
C PRO A 77 -13.75 -1.23 -6.32
N ASN A 78 -14.57 -0.19 -6.22
CA ASN A 78 -14.02 1.14 -5.94
C ASN A 78 -13.33 1.23 -4.58
N TYR A 79 -13.80 0.51 -3.59
CA TYR A 79 -13.21 0.61 -2.26
C TYR A 79 -11.80 0.02 -2.18
N VAL A 80 -11.43 -0.81 -3.15
CA VAL A 80 -10.14 -1.50 -3.10
C VAL A 80 -8.98 -0.51 -3.14
N VAL A 81 -9.11 0.56 -3.92
CA VAL A 81 -7.99 1.50 -4.05
C VAL A 81 -7.68 2.17 -2.71
N HIS A 82 -8.67 2.36 -1.88
CA HIS A 82 -8.42 2.94 -0.56
C HIS A 82 -7.84 1.93 0.41
N ILE A 83 -8.31 0.69 0.33
CA ILE A 83 -7.74 -0.36 1.17
C ILE A 83 -6.26 -0.56 0.84
N LEU A 84 -5.94 -0.56 -0.45
CA LEU A 84 -4.55 -0.74 -0.87
C LEU A 84 -3.68 0.43 -0.45
N ARG A 85 -4.21 1.63 -0.45
CA ARG A 85 -3.45 2.77 0.04
C ARG A 85 -3.14 2.59 1.53
N MET A 86 -4.11 2.13 2.29
CA MET A 86 -3.87 1.88 3.71
C MET A 86 -2.86 0.77 3.92
N ALA A 87 -2.95 -0.29 3.12
CA ALA A 87 -1.98 -1.38 3.21
C ALA A 87 -0.58 -0.90 2.86
N ASP A 88 -0.48 -0.04 1.85
CA ASP A 88 0.79 0.54 1.46
C ASP A 88 1.40 1.34 2.61
N MET A 89 0.61 2.14 3.28
CA MET A 89 1.09 2.92 4.39
C MET A 89 1.54 2.03 5.55
N LEU A 90 0.77 1.00 5.84
CA LEU A 90 1.16 0.06 6.89
C LEU A 90 2.46 -0.64 6.56
N ASN A 91 2.64 -1.04 5.31
CA ASN A 91 3.88 -1.69 4.91
C ASN A 91 5.06 -0.76 5.07
N GLN A 92 4.88 0.51 4.76
CA GLN A 92 5.95 1.49 4.93
C GLN A 92 6.30 1.67 6.41
N ILE A 93 5.29 1.72 7.25
CA ILE A 93 5.52 1.87 8.68
C ILE A 93 6.26 0.66 9.22
N ARG A 94 5.90 -0.54 8.79
CA ARG A 94 6.58 -1.75 9.25
C ARG A 94 8.06 -1.72 8.92
N LYS A 95 8.41 -1.22 7.77
CA LYS A 95 9.81 -1.15 7.38
C LYS A 95 10.61 -0.21 8.27
N ILE A 96 9.97 0.81 8.78
CA ILE A 96 10.65 1.81 9.58
C ILE A 96 10.68 1.43 11.06
N VAL A 97 9.56 0.92 11.56
CA VAL A 97 9.36 0.77 12.99
C VAL A 97 9.83 -0.58 13.54
N LEU A 98 9.57 -1.65 12.79
CA LEU A 98 9.86 -2.99 13.31
C LEU A 98 11.31 -3.35 13.11
N PRO A 99 11.92 -4.03 14.11
CA PRO A 99 13.32 -4.46 13.96
C PRO A 99 13.45 -5.50 12.86
N PRO A 100 14.66 -5.61 12.29
CA PRO A 100 14.85 -6.56 11.20
C PRO A 100 14.55 -8.01 11.57
N ASP A 101 14.76 -8.38 12.82
CA ASP A 101 14.53 -9.75 13.23
C ASP A 101 13.11 -9.97 13.77
N TYR A 102 12.27 -8.97 13.67
CA TYR A 102 10.88 -9.10 14.12
C TYR A 102 10.14 -10.09 13.23
N PRO A 103 9.42 -11.04 13.84
CA PRO A 103 8.69 -12.03 13.01
C PRO A 103 7.66 -11.35 12.12
N GLN A 104 7.70 -11.73 10.84
CA GLN A 104 6.73 -11.21 9.90
C GLN A 104 5.71 -12.30 9.71
N LYS A 105 4.66 -12.26 10.06
CA LYS A 105 3.75 -13.22 9.99
C LYS A 105 3.20 -13.70 8.92
#